data_608ca9522e8fe6a289a55f03ecd34ebf
#
_entry.id   608ca9522e8fe6a289a55f03ecd34ebf
#
_cell.length_a   1.000
_cell.length_b   1.000
_cell.length_c   1.000
_cell.angle_alpha   90.00
_cell.angle_beta   90.00
_cell.angle_gamma   90.00
#
_symmetry.space_group_name_H-M   'P 1'
#
loop_
_entity.id
_entity.type
_entity.pdbx_description
1 polymer ?
#
loop_
_entity_poly.entity_id
_entity_poly.type
_entity_poly.pdbx_seq_one_letter_code
_entity_poly.pdbx_strand_id
1 'polypeptide(L)'
;DNPSLMISLDGRPRELTGRVIGGTLAWAGNYRIALDNDNTHTTHLFAGINEEQSQYTLQPREVFTTPVFAFTFSDEGKSGVSRNIHRWARLHRLNHGTELRDVLLNSWEGVYFKVNQEGMDRMMADLADLGGELFVMDDGWFGDKYPRNNGETSLGDWTVCREKLPQGIEGLTESARKHGVKFGIWIEPEMTNTRSELYEKHPDWVIQQPYRENRKGRGGTQQVLDLSNPAVQEFVFGVVDRLMTAHPDIAYIKWDDNMTLYNYGSTFLPADRQSHLYIEYHRGMDKVLRRIREKYPRLVMQSCASGGGRVNYGVLPYYDEFWTSDNTDALQRIYMQWGVSNFYPAVAMASHVSASPNHQTGRNVPLKLRFDVAMSGRLGLELQPSKMTGKEKEFARRAIADYKEIRPIVQQGDLYRLISPYDKTGYASLMYVAPEKDRAVWFVYKLEHFLNMPSPAFRMAGLDPGKRYRITELNVDGKPVPQD
;
A
#
# COMPACT_ATOMS: atom_id res chain seq x y z
N ASP A 1 -2.38 7.23 -10.31
CA ASP A 1 -1.46 8.23 -9.77
C ASP A 1 -0.02 7.73 -9.60
N ASN A 2 0.35 6.78 -10.42
CA ASN A 2 1.68 6.18 -10.43
C ASN A 2 2.52 6.83 -11.56
N PRO A 3 3.61 7.56 -11.24
CA PRO A 3 4.43 8.26 -12.20
C PRO A 3 5.39 7.32 -12.95
N SER A 4 4.85 6.30 -13.60
CA SER A 4 5.64 5.26 -14.27
C SER A 4 5.10 4.95 -15.65
N LEU A 5 5.98 4.53 -16.55
CA LEU A 5 5.61 4.15 -17.92
C LEU A 5 6.49 3.00 -18.45
N MET A 6 5.97 2.28 -19.44
CA MET A 6 6.72 1.34 -20.27
C MET A 6 6.52 1.67 -21.75
N ILE A 7 7.61 1.67 -22.51
CA ILE A 7 7.63 1.91 -23.95
C ILE A 7 8.16 0.65 -24.62
N SER A 8 7.33 0.02 -25.46
CA SER A 8 7.75 -1.09 -26.31
C SER A 8 8.36 -0.55 -27.60
N LEU A 9 9.55 -1.03 -27.95
CA LEU A 9 10.26 -0.65 -29.18
C LEU A 9 9.88 -1.52 -30.37
N ASP A 10 9.22 -2.67 -30.12
CA ASP A 10 8.88 -3.67 -31.13
C ASP A 10 7.36 -3.75 -31.40
N GLY A 11 6.66 -2.62 -31.27
CA GLY A 11 5.21 -2.54 -31.46
C GLY A 11 4.43 -2.95 -30.21
N ARG A 12 3.42 -3.83 -30.33
CA ARG A 12 2.57 -4.22 -29.18
C ARG A 12 3.40 -4.89 -28.08
N PRO A 13 3.37 -4.36 -26.85
CA PRO A 13 4.17 -4.89 -25.75
C PRO A 13 3.72 -6.30 -25.33
N ARG A 14 4.68 -7.19 -25.14
CA ARG A 14 4.47 -8.57 -24.66
C ARG A 14 5.05 -8.74 -23.26
N GLU A 15 4.57 -9.74 -22.53
CA GLU A 15 5.05 -9.98 -21.15
C GLU A 15 6.47 -10.55 -21.11
N LEU A 16 6.80 -11.50 -21.97
CA LEU A 16 8.04 -12.28 -21.87
C LEU A 16 9.01 -12.10 -23.04
N THR A 17 8.68 -11.28 -24.01
CA THR A 17 9.51 -11.07 -25.22
C THR A 17 9.41 -9.64 -25.74
N GLY A 18 10.44 -9.19 -26.45
CA GLY A 18 10.50 -7.87 -27.09
C GLY A 18 11.24 -6.86 -26.24
N ARG A 19 11.71 -5.81 -26.91
CA ARG A 19 12.49 -4.72 -26.31
C ARG A 19 11.58 -3.69 -25.66
N VAL A 20 11.77 -3.45 -24.35
CA VAL A 20 10.96 -2.53 -23.57
C VAL A 20 11.86 -1.65 -22.72
N ILE A 21 11.59 -0.36 -22.73
CA ILE A 21 12.13 0.61 -21.78
C ILE A 21 11.06 0.86 -20.72
N GLY A 22 11.40 0.77 -19.44
CA GLY A 22 10.53 1.15 -18.33
C GLY A 22 11.14 2.24 -17.48
N GLY A 23 10.33 3.17 -17.02
CA GLY A 23 10.80 4.25 -16.18
C GLY A 23 9.78 4.70 -15.14
N THR A 24 10.27 5.29 -14.05
CA THR A 24 9.48 5.81 -12.94
C THR A 24 10.10 7.09 -12.39
N LEU A 25 9.24 8.08 -12.12
CA LEU A 25 9.66 9.33 -11.47
C LEU A 25 9.56 9.17 -9.96
N ALA A 26 10.63 9.42 -9.24
CA ALA A 26 10.68 9.40 -7.78
C ALA A 26 10.18 10.73 -7.19
N TRP A 27 8.89 10.98 -7.35
CA TRP A 27 8.23 12.19 -6.86
C TRP A 27 6.83 11.87 -6.32
N ALA A 28 6.51 12.40 -5.15
CA ALA A 28 5.25 12.15 -4.46
C ALA A 28 4.15 13.16 -4.81
N GLY A 29 4.52 14.30 -5.38
CA GLY A 29 3.60 15.39 -5.74
C GLY A 29 3.06 15.30 -7.15
N ASN A 30 2.46 16.40 -7.60
CA ASN A 30 1.96 16.53 -8.96
C ASN A 30 3.09 16.37 -9.98
N TYR A 31 2.90 15.49 -10.94
CA TYR A 31 3.90 15.21 -11.97
C TYR A 31 3.33 15.31 -13.37
N ARG A 32 4.22 15.45 -14.33
CA ARG A 32 3.92 15.35 -15.75
C ARG A 32 4.91 14.41 -16.44
N ILE A 33 4.38 13.49 -17.22
CA ILE A 33 5.15 12.66 -18.15
C ILE A 33 4.59 12.92 -19.54
N ALA A 34 5.43 13.34 -20.49
CA ALA A 34 5.03 13.67 -21.84
C ALA A 34 5.97 13.00 -22.85
N LEU A 35 5.40 12.56 -23.96
CA LEU A 35 6.12 12.13 -25.16
C LEU A 35 5.86 13.15 -26.26
N ASP A 36 6.93 13.65 -26.84
CA ASP A 36 6.88 14.62 -27.93
C ASP A 36 7.69 14.11 -29.12
N ASN A 37 7.16 14.29 -30.32
CA ASN A 37 7.84 13.91 -31.58
C ASN A 37 8.22 15.17 -32.32
N ASP A 38 9.48 15.29 -32.67
CA ASP A 38 9.97 16.38 -33.51
C ASP A 38 9.83 16.08 -35.03
N ASN A 39 10.20 17.08 -35.82
CA ASN A 39 10.14 16.97 -37.28
C ASN A 39 11.14 15.96 -37.87
N THR A 40 12.07 15.44 -37.06
CA THR A 40 13.06 14.43 -37.46
C THR A 40 12.65 13.02 -37.07
N HIS A 41 11.41 12.82 -36.66
CA HIS A 41 10.86 11.56 -36.12
C HIS A 41 11.58 11.05 -34.87
N THR A 42 12.22 11.93 -34.11
CA THR A 42 12.79 11.62 -32.80
C THR A 42 11.73 11.81 -31.72
N THR A 43 11.58 10.80 -30.87
CA THR A 43 10.67 10.87 -29.71
C THR A 43 11.44 11.31 -28.48
N HIS A 44 10.98 12.39 -27.87
CA HIS A 44 11.52 12.93 -26.62
C HIS A 44 10.60 12.55 -25.46
N LEU A 45 11.18 12.04 -24.39
CA LEU A 45 10.49 11.77 -23.12
C LEU A 45 10.82 12.87 -22.13
N PHE A 46 9.81 13.55 -21.64
CA PHE A 46 9.88 14.52 -20.53
C PHE A 46 9.19 13.95 -19.30
N ALA A 47 9.87 13.95 -18.16
CA ALA A 47 9.31 13.52 -16.89
C ALA A 47 9.78 14.46 -15.79
N GLY A 48 8.86 14.97 -14.98
CA GLY A 48 9.21 15.93 -13.93
C GLY A 48 8.01 16.38 -13.10
N ILE A 49 8.25 17.39 -12.28
CA ILE A 49 7.20 18.08 -11.54
C ILE A 49 6.25 18.73 -12.54
N ASN A 50 4.94 18.63 -12.29
CA ASN A 50 3.96 19.33 -13.11
C ASN A 50 4.10 20.83 -12.88
N GLU A 51 4.27 21.58 -13.97
CA GLU A 51 4.42 23.03 -13.95
C GLU A 51 3.12 23.77 -13.59
N GLU A 52 1.98 23.14 -13.74
CA GLU A 52 0.68 23.76 -13.47
C GLU A 52 0.56 24.07 -11.96
N GLN A 53 0.33 25.37 -11.66
CA GLN A 53 0.26 25.90 -10.31
C GLN A 53 1.51 25.61 -9.44
N SER A 54 2.64 25.32 -10.05
CA SER A 54 3.91 24.99 -9.37
C SER A 54 5.06 25.85 -9.89
N GLN A 55 4.79 27.09 -10.26
CA GLN A 55 5.84 28.05 -10.64
C GLN A 55 6.76 28.32 -9.44
N TYR A 56 8.04 28.01 -9.59
CA TYR A 56 9.03 28.11 -8.53
C TYR A 56 10.06 29.20 -8.83
N THR A 57 10.17 30.19 -7.96
CA THR A 57 11.12 31.31 -8.08
C THR A 57 12.36 31.01 -7.25
N LEU A 58 13.50 30.83 -7.94
CA LEU A 58 14.80 30.66 -7.29
C LEU A 58 15.38 32.02 -6.90
N GLN A 59 15.86 32.12 -5.66
CA GLN A 59 16.65 33.27 -5.22
C GLN A 59 18.11 33.14 -5.68
N PRO A 60 18.88 34.23 -5.74
CA PRO A 60 20.29 34.20 -6.05
C PRO A 60 21.02 33.18 -5.14
N ARG A 61 21.78 32.25 -5.75
CA ARG A 61 22.52 31.15 -5.11
C ARG A 61 21.66 30.02 -4.52
N GLU A 62 20.36 30.05 -4.67
CA GLU A 62 19.49 28.92 -4.33
C GLU A 62 19.64 27.79 -5.36
N VAL A 63 19.62 26.54 -4.88
CA VAL A 63 19.70 25.35 -5.72
C VAL A 63 18.39 24.60 -5.66
N PHE A 64 17.82 24.29 -6.81
CA PHE A 64 16.65 23.44 -6.94
C PHE A 64 17.08 22.06 -7.44
N THR A 65 16.85 21.03 -6.63
CA THR A 65 17.09 19.65 -7.03
C THR A 65 15.80 19.05 -7.59
N THR A 66 15.85 18.64 -8.85
CA THR A 66 14.72 17.96 -9.51
C THR A 66 14.56 16.52 -9.01
N PRO A 67 13.34 15.94 -9.08
CA PRO A 67 13.14 14.54 -8.80
C PRO A 67 13.98 13.62 -9.71
N VAL A 68 14.36 12.47 -9.19
CA VAL A 68 15.08 11.44 -9.95
C VAL A 68 14.09 10.70 -10.85
N PHE A 69 14.45 10.52 -12.11
CA PHE A 69 13.79 9.59 -13.02
C PHE A 69 14.68 8.36 -13.18
N ALA A 70 14.21 7.21 -12.68
CA ALA A 70 14.89 5.93 -12.81
C ALA A 70 14.32 5.17 -14.01
N PHE A 71 15.19 4.61 -14.85
CA PHE A 71 14.77 3.81 -16.01
C PHE A 71 15.63 2.57 -16.19
N THR A 72 15.08 1.59 -16.90
CA THR A 72 15.73 0.34 -17.26
C THR A 72 15.30 -0.11 -18.64
N PHE A 73 16.09 -0.98 -19.23
CA PHE A 73 15.83 -1.65 -20.50
C PHE A 73 15.79 -3.16 -20.31
N SER A 74 14.96 -3.85 -21.08
CA SER A 74 14.96 -5.31 -21.18
C SER A 74 14.53 -5.76 -22.57
N ASP A 75 15.09 -6.85 -23.06
CA ASP A 75 14.67 -7.59 -24.25
C ASP A 75 13.74 -8.79 -23.91
N GLU A 76 13.53 -9.02 -22.61
CA GLU A 76 12.60 -10.04 -22.09
C GLU A 76 11.19 -9.49 -21.82
N GLY A 77 10.73 -8.51 -22.61
CA GLY A 77 9.41 -7.91 -22.51
C GLY A 77 9.17 -7.11 -21.24
N LYS A 78 7.88 -6.85 -20.94
CA LYS A 78 7.47 -6.08 -19.77
C LYS A 78 7.87 -6.74 -18.45
N SER A 79 7.79 -8.06 -18.37
CA SER A 79 8.19 -8.78 -17.16
C SER A 79 9.69 -8.67 -16.87
N GLY A 80 10.53 -8.55 -17.90
CA GLY A 80 11.96 -8.26 -17.74
C GLY A 80 12.21 -6.90 -17.11
N VAL A 81 11.53 -5.85 -17.59
CA VAL A 81 11.54 -4.52 -16.98
C VAL A 81 11.05 -4.59 -15.54
N SER A 82 9.95 -5.28 -15.28
CA SER A 82 9.42 -5.43 -13.91
C SER A 82 10.43 -6.08 -12.98
N ARG A 83 11.08 -7.17 -13.37
CA ARG A 83 12.10 -7.84 -12.55
C ARG A 83 13.28 -6.92 -12.22
N ASN A 84 13.76 -6.14 -13.19
CA ASN A 84 14.82 -5.16 -12.97
C ASN A 84 14.42 -4.11 -11.92
N ILE A 85 13.23 -3.53 -12.08
CA ILE A 85 12.70 -2.51 -11.15
C ILE A 85 12.42 -3.13 -9.77
N HIS A 86 11.85 -4.34 -9.71
CA HIS A 86 11.58 -5.03 -8.44
C HIS A 86 12.87 -5.32 -7.65
N ARG A 87 13.93 -5.81 -8.31
CA ARG A 87 15.24 -6.04 -7.68
C ARG A 87 15.84 -4.73 -7.19
N TRP A 88 15.85 -3.70 -8.04
CA TRP A 88 16.30 -2.36 -7.65
C TRP A 88 15.50 -1.81 -6.47
N ALA A 89 14.17 -1.96 -6.48
CA ALA A 89 13.32 -1.51 -5.39
C ALA A 89 13.66 -2.22 -4.07
N ARG A 90 13.73 -3.55 -4.07
CA ARG A 90 14.06 -4.32 -2.87
C ARG A 90 15.42 -3.98 -2.28
N LEU A 91 16.43 -3.77 -3.14
CA LEU A 91 17.80 -3.57 -2.71
C LEU A 91 18.15 -2.12 -2.38
N HIS A 92 17.44 -1.14 -2.97
CA HIS A 92 17.90 0.26 -2.96
C HIS A 92 16.82 1.30 -2.66
N ARG A 93 15.54 0.95 -2.67
CA ARG A 93 14.46 1.96 -2.56
C ARG A 93 13.44 1.69 -1.47
N LEU A 94 13.09 0.45 -1.22
CA LEU A 94 12.18 0.11 -0.12
C LEU A 94 12.94 0.07 1.20
N ASN A 95 12.35 0.64 2.22
CA ASN A 95 12.83 0.42 3.57
C ASN A 95 12.65 -1.07 3.92
N HIS A 96 13.66 -1.71 4.50
CA HIS A 96 13.68 -3.15 4.80
C HIS A 96 13.23 -4.04 3.60
N GLY A 97 13.56 -3.65 2.36
CA GLY A 97 13.05 -4.31 1.15
C GLY A 97 13.42 -5.78 0.97
N THR A 98 14.45 -6.25 1.68
CA THR A 98 14.91 -7.64 1.71
C THR A 98 14.32 -8.47 2.86
N GLU A 99 13.60 -7.84 3.80
CA GLU A 99 12.98 -8.50 4.93
C GLU A 99 11.59 -9.03 4.56
N LEU A 100 11.20 -10.15 5.15
CA LEU A 100 9.87 -10.71 4.96
C LEU A 100 8.84 -9.97 5.81
N ARG A 101 7.63 -9.81 5.28
CA ARG A 101 6.50 -9.19 5.97
C ARG A 101 5.66 -10.23 6.69
N ASP A 102 5.16 -9.83 7.85
CA ASP A 102 4.27 -10.63 8.68
C ASP A 102 2.89 -10.83 8.04
N VAL A 103 2.21 -11.94 8.39
CA VAL A 103 0.79 -12.12 8.10
C VAL A 103 -0.03 -11.26 9.06
N LEU A 104 -0.77 -10.31 8.52
CA LEU A 104 -1.43 -9.24 9.25
C LEU A 104 -2.95 -9.47 9.33
N LEU A 105 -3.59 -9.02 10.42
CA LEU A 105 -5.03 -8.76 10.50
C LEU A 105 -5.25 -7.27 10.76
N ASN A 106 -5.96 -6.60 9.84
CA ASN A 106 -6.42 -5.22 10.03
C ASN A 106 -7.86 -5.22 10.54
N SER A 107 -8.17 -4.35 11.50
CA SER A 107 -9.49 -4.29 12.14
C SER A 107 -10.56 -3.57 11.32
N TRP A 108 -10.20 -2.80 10.27
CA TRP A 108 -11.13 -1.89 9.59
C TRP A 108 -12.40 -2.57 9.10
N GLU A 109 -12.33 -3.50 8.17
CA GLU A 109 -13.54 -4.20 7.67
C GLU A 109 -14.17 -5.14 8.70
N GLY A 110 -13.46 -5.43 9.79
CA GLY A 110 -13.98 -6.24 10.89
C GLY A 110 -14.95 -5.47 11.78
N VAL A 111 -14.64 -4.21 12.12
CA VAL A 111 -15.38 -3.42 13.12
C VAL A 111 -15.60 -1.95 12.73
N TYR A 112 -14.92 -1.43 11.69
CA TYR A 112 -14.93 0.00 11.33
C TYR A 112 -14.60 0.88 12.55
N PHE A 113 -15.33 1.97 12.77
CA PHE A 113 -15.16 2.87 13.92
C PHE A 113 -15.54 2.26 15.30
N LYS A 114 -16.07 1.04 15.33
CA LYS A 114 -16.52 0.38 16.58
C LYS A 114 -15.37 -0.26 17.34
N VAL A 115 -14.24 0.41 17.38
CA VAL A 115 -13.07 0.01 18.17
C VAL A 115 -13.43 0.03 19.66
N ASN A 116 -13.08 -1.05 20.39
CA ASN A 116 -13.17 -1.14 21.84
C ASN A 116 -12.16 -2.16 22.37
N GLN A 117 -11.81 -2.04 23.66
CA GLN A 117 -10.76 -2.83 24.29
C GLN A 117 -10.95 -4.35 24.14
N GLU A 118 -12.15 -4.84 24.52
CA GLU A 118 -12.48 -6.28 24.47
C GLU A 118 -12.49 -6.83 23.04
N GLY A 119 -13.05 -6.05 22.09
CA GLY A 119 -13.11 -6.43 20.68
C GLY A 119 -11.72 -6.58 20.07
N MET A 120 -10.80 -5.66 20.38
CA MET A 120 -9.42 -5.72 19.91
C MET A 120 -8.66 -6.91 20.51
N ASP A 121 -8.80 -7.15 21.82
CA ASP A 121 -8.21 -8.32 22.49
C ASP A 121 -8.68 -9.63 21.84
N ARG A 122 -9.98 -9.76 21.59
CA ARG A 122 -10.57 -10.94 20.92
C ARG A 122 -10.03 -11.13 19.49
N MET A 123 -9.90 -10.03 18.72
CA MET A 123 -9.35 -10.12 17.36
C MET A 123 -7.88 -10.54 17.37
N MET A 124 -7.09 -10.10 18.35
CA MET A 124 -5.71 -10.55 18.52
C MET A 124 -5.62 -12.05 18.88
N ALA A 125 -6.50 -12.52 19.79
CA ALA A 125 -6.61 -13.94 20.11
C ALA A 125 -7.00 -14.79 18.90
N ASP A 126 -8.01 -14.36 18.13
CA ASP A 126 -8.44 -15.03 16.91
C ASP A 126 -7.32 -15.06 15.85
N LEU A 127 -6.57 -13.96 15.69
CA LEU A 127 -5.42 -13.90 14.76
C LEU A 127 -4.34 -14.91 15.16
N ALA A 128 -4.00 -14.97 16.44
CA ALA A 128 -3.01 -15.92 16.95
C ALA A 128 -3.46 -17.38 16.69
N ASP A 129 -4.74 -17.69 16.93
CA ASP A 129 -5.33 -19.00 16.65
C ASP A 129 -5.27 -19.38 15.16
N LEU A 130 -5.43 -18.39 14.27
CA LEU A 130 -5.26 -18.60 12.82
C LEU A 130 -3.80 -18.72 12.38
N GLY A 131 -2.83 -18.43 13.26
CA GLY A 131 -1.41 -18.44 12.96
C GLY A 131 -0.90 -17.13 12.34
N GLY A 132 -1.65 -16.03 12.45
CA GLY A 132 -1.17 -14.72 12.03
C GLY A 132 -0.13 -14.12 12.98
N GLU A 133 0.47 -12.98 12.63
CA GLU A 133 1.68 -12.49 13.29
C GLU A 133 1.58 -11.02 13.74
N LEU A 134 0.75 -10.21 13.08
CA LEU A 134 0.64 -8.78 13.32
C LEU A 134 -0.82 -8.34 13.32
N PHE A 135 -1.28 -7.75 14.42
CA PHE A 135 -2.60 -7.11 14.50
C PHE A 135 -2.46 -5.61 14.33
N VAL A 136 -3.28 -5.00 13.46
CA VAL A 136 -3.31 -3.56 13.24
C VAL A 136 -4.68 -3.01 13.62
N MET A 137 -4.71 -2.19 14.66
CA MET A 137 -5.89 -1.39 15.01
C MET A 137 -6.00 -0.22 14.05
N ASP A 138 -7.06 -0.20 13.24
CA ASP A 138 -7.34 0.84 12.24
C ASP A 138 -8.05 2.07 12.85
N ASP A 139 -8.64 2.93 12.03
CA ASP A 139 -9.32 4.18 12.43
C ASP A 139 -10.41 3.96 13.49
N GLY A 140 -10.54 4.90 14.42
CA GLY A 140 -11.60 4.90 15.43
C GLY A 140 -11.15 4.85 16.89
N TRP A 141 -9.86 4.86 17.20
CA TRP A 141 -9.31 4.68 18.55
C TRP A 141 -9.13 5.97 19.36
N PHE A 142 -9.18 7.14 18.71
CA PHE A 142 -8.74 8.43 19.27
C PHE A 142 -9.88 9.45 19.43
N GLY A 143 -9.54 10.61 20.00
CA GLY A 143 -10.43 11.74 20.24
C GLY A 143 -11.11 11.67 21.61
N ASP A 144 -10.74 12.56 22.52
CA ASP A 144 -11.31 12.66 23.86
C ASP A 144 -12.55 13.57 23.86
N LYS A 145 -12.37 14.83 23.46
CA LYS A 145 -13.48 15.80 23.36
C LYS A 145 -14.51 15.44 22.30
N TYR A 146 -14.05 14.93 21.18
CA TYR A 146 -14.87 14.52 20.03
C TYR A 146 -14.55 13.08 19.66
N PRO A 147 -15.13 12.04 20.29
CA PRO A 147 -14.79 10.65 20.01
C PRO A 147 -14.88 10.32 18.50
N ARG A 148 -13.87 9.61 17.98
CA ARG A 148 -13.81 9.16 16.59
C ARG A 148 -14.79 8.02 16.33
N ASN A 149 -16.09 8.34 16.22
CA ASN A 149 -17.17 7.38 15.94
C ASN A 149 -17.58 7.33 14.47
N ASN A 150 -17.07 8.26 13.68
CA ASN A 150 -17.30 8.38 12.23
C ASN A 150 -16.19 9.24 11.59
N GLY A 151 -16.29 9.51 10.29
CA GLY A 151 -15.30 10.31 9.56
C GLY A 151 -15.35 11.83 9.78
N GLU A 152 -16.22 12.34 10.69
CA GLU A 152 -16.50 13.77 10.81
C GLU A 152 -15.71 14.48 11.92
N THR A 153 -15.06 13.73 12.80
CA THR A 153 -14.46 14.27 14.03
C THR A 153 -13.05 13.77 14.27
N SER A 154 -12.29 14.55 15.02
CA SER A 154 -11.05 14.21 15.75
C SER A 154 -9.80 13.92 14.92
N LEU A 155 -9.81 13.91 13.58
CA LEU A 155 -8.52 13.94 12.89
C LEU A 155 -7.73 15.17 13.39
N GLY A 156 -6.50 14.93 13.80
CA GLY A 156 -5.65 15.91 14.48
C GLY A 156 -5.51 15.68 16.00
N ASP A 157 -6.50 15.04 16.63
CA ASP A 157 -6.54 14.81 18.09
C ASP A 157 -6.08 13.38 18.42
N TRP A 158 -4.79 13.14 18.39
CA TRP A 158 -4.19 11.81 18.55
C TRP A 158 -4.10 11.36 20.01
N THR A 159 -5.14 11.67 20.78
CA THR A 159 -5.32 11.25 22.18
C THR A 159 -6.24 10.03 22.23
N VAL A 160 -5.87 9.02 23.00
CA VAL A 160 -6.67 7.80 23.15
C VAL A 160 -8.07 8.13 23.69
N CYS A 161 -9.12 7.65 23.03
CA CYS A 161 -10.49 7.71 23.54
C CYS A 161 -10.65 6.69 24.68
N ARG A 162 -10.60 7.16 25.94
CA ARG A 162 -10.67 6.30 27.13
C ARG A 162 -12.03 5.63 27.33
N GLU A 163 -13.09 6.16 26.74
CA GLU A 163 -14.40 5.50 26.69
C GLU A 163 -14.34 4.19 25.90
N LYS A 164 -13.61 4.17 24.77
CA LYS A 164 -13.43 2.99 23.92
C LYS A 164 -12.33 2.06 24.42
N LEU A 165 -11.25 2.64 24.89
CA LEU A 165 -10.03 1.96 25.31
C LEU A 165 -9.68 2.36 26.76
N PRO A 166 -10.40 1.87 27.76
CA PRO A 166 -10.18 2.25 29.16
C PRO A 166 -8.78 1.91 29.66
N GLN A 167 -8.14 0.85 29.15
CA GLN A 167 -6.77 0.46 29.47
C GLN A 167 -5.73 1.11 28.53
N GLY A 168 -6.18 1.95 27.59
CA GLY A 168 -5.31 2.62 26.63
C GLY A 168 -4.63 1.69 25.60
N ILE A 169 -3.64 2.25 24.92
CA ILE A 169 -2.79 1.50 23.98
C ILE A 169 -1.91 0.51 24.77
N GLU A 170 -1.54 0.84 25.99
CA GLU A 170 -0.77 -0.02 26.90
C GLU A 170 -1.45 -1.38 27.09
N GLY A 171 -2.77 -1.38 27.35
CA GLY A 171 -3.54 -2.61 27.49
C GLY A 171 -3.61 -3.42 26.20
N LEU A 172 -3.58 -2.76 25.03
CA LEU A 172 -3.57 -3.45 23.72
C LEU A 172 -2.20 -4.05 23.40
N THR A 173 -1.10 -3.35 23.67
CA THR A 173 0.25 -3.88 23.48
C THR A 173 0.54 -5.04 24.44
N GLU A 174 0.03 -4.99 25.66
CA GLU A 174 0.10 -6.10 26.63
C GLU A 174 -0.72 -7.30 26.15
N SER A 175 -1.94 -7.07 25.62
CA SER A 175 -2.78 -8.10 25.04
C SER A 175 -2.09 -8.76 23.84
N ALA A 176 -1.50 -7.98 22.92
CA ALA A 176 -0.75 -8.50 21.78
C ALA A 176 0.40 -9.42 22.25
N ARG A 177 1.16 -9.00 23.24
CA ARG A 177 2.25 -9.80 23.83
C ARG A 177 1.72 -11.10 24.45
N LYS A 178 0.60 -11.04 25.17
CA LYS A 178 -0.06 -12.21 25.76
C LYS A 178 -0.47 -13.24 24.70
N HIS A 179 -0.98 -12.79 23.55
CA HIS A 179 -1.38 -13.65 22.45
C HIS A 179 -0.24 -14.01 21.50
N GLY A 180 0.96 -13.48 21.72
CA GLY A 180 2.14 -13.78 20.87
C GLY A 180 2.10 -13.17 19.49
N VAL A 181 1.38 -12.05 19.31
CA VAL A 181 1.31 -11.26 18.07
C VAL A 181 1.93 -9.89 18.26
N LYS A 182 2.40 -9.26 17.17
CA LYS A 182 2.83 -7.86 17.16
C LYS A 182 1.62 -6.94 17.13
N PHE A 183 1.80 -5.69 17.59
CA PHE A 183 0.76 -4.66 17.54
C PHE A 183 1.13 -3.53 16.59
N GLY A 184 0.17 -3.09 15.80
CA GLY A 184 0.26 -1.93 14.92
C GLY A 184 -0.94 -1.00 15.07
N ILE A 185 -0.77 0.24 14.60
CA ILE A 185 -1.77 1.29 14.76
C ILE A 185 -1.90 2.12 13.48
N TRP A 186 -3.11 2.57 13.19
CA TRP A 186 -3.43 3.49 12.10
C TRP A 186 -3.36 4.95 12.55
N ILE A 187 -2.82 5.81 11.69
CA ILE A 187 -2.83 7.26 11.83
C ILE A 187 -3.05 7.92 10.47
N GLU A 188 -3.62 9.15 10.47
CA GLU A 188 -3.76 10.03 9.31
C GLU A 188 -3.29 11.45 9.70
N PRO A 189 -1.98 11.64 9.98
CA PRO A 189 -1.49 12.82 10.67
C PRO A 189 -1.35 14.07 9.80
N GLU A 190 -1.52 13.96 8.50
CA GLU A 190 -1.55 15.08 7.54
C GLU A 190 -2.92 15.77 7.47
N MET A 191 -3.90 15.27 8.21
CA MET A 191 -5.28 15.72 8.15
C MET A 191 -5.79 16.21 9.50
N THR A 192 -6.82 17.06 9.44
CA THR A 192 -7.63 17.45 10.59
C THR A 192 -9.10 17.48 10.20
N ASN A 193 -10.00 17.34 11.19
CA ASN A 193 -11.41 17.68 10.99
C ASN A 193 -11.68 19.08 11.53
N THR A 194 -12.62 19.83 10.95
CA THR A 194 -13.07 21.11 11.53
C THR A 194 -13.73 20.93 12.90
N ARG A 195 -14.10 19.69 13.27
CA ARG A 195 -14.54 19.27 14.60
C ARG A 195 -13.43 18.49 15.29
N SER A 196 -12.34 19.19 15.65
CA SER A 196 -11.20 18.68 16.41
C SER A 196 -10.64 19.77 17.32
N GLU A 197 -9.97 19.39 18.39
CA GLU A 197 -9.26 20.35 19.26
C GLU A 197 -8.07 20.98 18.53
N LEU A 198 -7.44 20.27 17.60
CA LEU A 198 -6.37 20.80 16.78
C LEU A 198 -6.88 21.98 15.93
N TYR A 199 -7.99 21.79 15.24
CA TYR A 199 -8.55 22.87 14.40
C TYR A 199 -9.05 24.05 15.22
N GLU A 200 -9.61 23.83 16.42
CA GLU A 200 -10.01 24.91 17.33
C GLU A 200 -8.80 25.78 17.74
N LYS A 201 -7.63 25.16 17.95
CA LYS A 201 -6.40 25.85 18.37
C LYS A 201 -5.64 26.47 17.20
N HIS A 202 -5.66 25.82 16.06
CA HIS A 202 -4.85 26.16 14.88
C HIS A 202 -5.66 26.09 13.57
N PRO A 203 -6.72 26.91 13.41
CA PRO A 203 -7.50 26.91 12.17
C PRO A 203 -6.68 27.45 10.96
N ASP A 204 -5.56 28.09 11.22
CA ASP A 204 -4.60 28.60 10.25
C ASP A 204 -3.60 27.54 9.74
N TRP A 205 -3.59 26.35 10.32
CA TRP A 205 -2.68 25.28 9.90
C TRP A 205 -3.17 24.47 8.69
N VAL A 206 -4.39 24.71 8.23
CA VAL A 206 -4.92 24.02 7.04
C VAL A 206 -4.55 24.74 5.76
N ILE A 207 -4.40 23.97 4.69
CA ILE A 207 -4.31 24.53 3.34
C ILE A 207 -5.62 25.21 3.00
N GLN A 208 -5.59 26.53 2.76
CA GLN A 208 -6.75 27.35 2.48
C GLN A 208 -6.40 28.59 1.67
N GLN A 209 -7.35 29.04 0.86
CA GLN A 209 -7.24 30.33 0.17
C GLN A 209 -7.95 31.42 0.97
N PRO A 210 -7.36 32.62 1.10
CA PRO A 210 -8.05 33.78 1.64
C PRO A 210 -9.34 34.05 0.85
N TYR A 211 -10.41 34.41 1.55
CA TYR A 211 -11.69 34.84 0.97
C TYR A 211 -12.42 33.78 0.12
N ARG A 212 -12.04 32.51 0.22
CA ARG A 212 -12.70 31.38 -0.46
C ARG A 212 -13.04 30.30 0.56
N GLU A 213 -14.24 29.73 0.45
CA GLU A 213 -14.63 28.58 1.25
C GLU A 213 -13.77 27.37 0.87
N ASN A 214 -13.22 26.70 1.87
CA ASN A 214 -12.46 25.46 1.66
C ASN A 214 -13.40 24.32 1.24
N ARG A 215 -13.01 23.62 0.20
CA ARG A 215 -13.54 22.28 -0.07
C ARG A 215 -13.12 21.36 1.06
N LYS A 216 -14.10 20.67 1.64
CA LYS A 216 -13.94 19.75 2.75
C LYS A 216 -14.01 18.31 2.21
N GLY A 217 -13.21 17.42 2.79
CA GLY A 217 -13.16 16.02 2.43
C GLY A 217 -14.22 15.18 3.13
N ARG A 218 -13.82 13.98 3.56
CA ARG A 218 -14.68 12.97 4.18
C ARG A 218 -15.52 13.58 5.32
N GLY A 219 -16.79 13.19 5.38
CA GLY A 219 -17.74 13.69 6.38
C GLY A 219 -18.04 15.20 6.31
N GLY A 220 -17.62 15.90 5.26
CA GLY A 220 -17.81 17.34 5.10
C GLY A 220 -17.03 18.21 6.10
N THR A 221 -16.02 17.64 6.78
CA THR A 221 -15.24 18.33 7.84
C THR A 221 -13.73 18.15 7.70
N GLN A 222 -13.26 17.18 6.91
CA GLN A 222 -11.83 16.88 6.73
C GLN A 222 -11.11 18.00 5.96
N GLN A 223 -9.92 18.37 6.44
CA GLN A 223 -9.02 19.38 5.88
C GLN A 223 -7.58 18.86 5.87
N VAL A 224 -6.79 19.33 4.90
CA VAL A 224 -5.37 18.99 4.79
C VAL A 224 -4.55 20.01 5.58
N LEU A 225 -3.63 19.54 6.41
CA LEU A 225 -2.67 20.39 7.13
C LEU A 225 -1.57 20.87 6.18
N ASP A 226 -1.12 22.11 6.36
CA ASP A 226 -0.10 22.76 5.52
C ASP A 226 1.32 22.32 5.91
N LEU A 227 1.84 21.27 5.31
CA LEU A 227 3.21 20.80 5.52
C LEU A 227 4.31 21.72 4.96
N SER A 228 3.97 22.81 4.26
CA SER A 228 4.95 23.86 3.98
C SER A 228 5.36 24.62 5.26
N ASN A 229 4.49 24.59 6.30
CA ASN A 229 4.70 25.23 7.58
C ASN A 229 5.54 24.33 8.53
N PRO A 230 6.72 24.81 9.01
CA PRO A 230 7.54 24.05 9.96
C PRO A 230 6.84 23.67 11.27
N ALA A 231 5.90 24.48 11.77
CA ALA A 231 5.14 24.15 12.97
C ALA A 231 4.23 22.93 12.74
N VAL A 232 3.63 22.82 11.56
CA VAL A 232 2.84 21.64 11.15
C VAL A 232 3.74 20.42 10.97
N GLN A 233 4.94 20.60 10.38
CA GLN A 233 5.93 19.51 10.27
C GLN A 233 6.31 18.95 11.65
N GLU A 234 6.54 19.84 12.63
CA GLU A 234 6.86 19.44 14.00
C GLU A 234 5.68 18.74 14.69
N PHE A 235 4.47 19.21 14.47
CA PHE A 235 3.25 18.56 14.96
C PHE A 235 3.12 17.13 14.41
N VAL A 236 3.24 16.95 13.08
CA VAL A 236 3.09 15.64 12.42
C VAL A 236 4.19 14.66 12.86
N PHE A 237 5.45 15.11 12.93
CA PHE A 237 6.52 14.32 13.53
C PHE A 237 6.19 13.94 14.98
N GLY A 238 5.71 14.90 15.78
CA GLY A 238 5.35 14.72 17.17
C GLY A 238 4.22 13.72 17.39
N VAL A 239 3.32 13.49 16.43
CA VAL A 239 2.29 12.44 16.51
C VAL A 239 2.95 11.07 16.62
N VAL A 240 3.86 10.76 15.68
CA VAL A 240 4.59 9.48 15.69
C VAL A 240 5.52 9.40 16.91
N ASP A 241 6.24 10.48 17.20
CA ASP A 241 7.23 10.50 18.27
C ASP A 241 6.61 10.23 19.65
N ARG A 242 5.46 10.84 19.93
CA ARG A 242 4.73 10.58 21.19
C ARG A 242 4.21 9.15 21.28
N LEU A 243 3.63 8.62 20.18
CA LEU A 243 3.15 7.24 20.15
C LEU A 243 4.29 6.25 20.42
N MET A 244 5.39 6.38 19.70
CA MET A 244 6.53 5.46 19.80
C MET A 244 7.28 5.59 21.14
N THR A 245 7.36 6.80 21.70
CA THR A 245 8.00 7.04 23.00
C THR A 245 7.17 6.48 24.16
N ALA A 246 5.84 6.68 24.09
CA ALA A 246 4.93 6.17 25.12
C ALA A 246 4.69 4.65 25.00
N HIS A 247 4.73 4.11 23.77
CA HIS A 247 4.39 2.72 23.45
C HIS A 247 5.44 2.08 22.54
N PRO A 248 6.66 1.79 23.04
CA PRO A 248 7.77 1.26 22.23
C PRO A 248 7.51 -0.14 21.66
N ASP A 249 6.48 -0.83 22.13
CA ASP A 249 6.02 -2.12 21.61
C ASP A 249 5.17 -2.01 20.34
N ILE A 250 4.84 -0.80 19.86
CA ILE A 250 4.22 -0.61 18.55
C ILE A 250 5.25 -1.00 17.48
N ALA A 251 4.94 -2.05 16.71
CA ALA A 251 5.83 -2.58 15.68
C ALA A 251 5.50 -2.05 14.28
N TYR A 252 4.32 -1.46 14.11
CA TYR A 252 3.80 -1.10 12.79
C TYR A 252 2.89 0.12 12.85
N ILE A 253 3.03 0.99 11.84
CA ILE A 253 2.14 2.13 11.61
C ILE A 253 1.55 2.06 10.20
N LYS A 254 0.21 2.05 10.09
CA LYS A 254 -0.50 2.35 8.84
C LYS A 254 -0.71 3.86 8.78
N TRP A 255 -0.01 4.51 7.87
CA TRP A 255 -0.12 5.96 7.62
C TRP A 255 -1.03 6.22 6.45
N ASP A 256 -2.16 6.85 6.69
CA ASP A 256 -3.19 7.14 5.69
C ASP A 256 -3.21 8.61 5.25
N ASP A 257 -3.86 8.85 4.10
CA ASP A 257 -4.09 10.15 3.48
C ASP A 257 -5.38 10.06 2.63
N ASN A 258 -6.49 10.52 3.17
CA ASN A 258 -7.80 10.32 2.56
C ASN A 258 -8.38 11.59 1.93
N MET A 259 -7.56 12.60 1.68
CA MET A 259 -8.00 13.83 1.02
C MET A 259 -6.94 14.38 0.07
N THR A 260 -7.31 14.55 -1.19
CA THR A 260 -6.50 15.26 -2.18
C THR A 260 -6.40 16.76 -1.85
N LEU A 261 -5.27 17.39 -2.21
CA LEU A 261 -5.05 18.85 -2.09
C LEU A 261 -5.94 19.60 -3.10
N TYR A 262 -7.19 19.86 -2.76
CA TYR A 262 -8.13 20.63 -3.60
C TYR A 262 -8.01 22.14 -3.39
N ASN A 263 -7.69 22.56 -2.17
CA ASN A 263 -7.50 23.95 -1.85
C ASN A 263 -6.06 24.32 -2.21
N TYR A 264 -5.87 25.56 -2.66
CA TYR A 264 -4.55 26.01 -3.12
C TYR A 264 -4.22 27.35 -2.49
N GLY A 265 -3.61 27.29 -1.36
CA GLY A 265 -3.15 28.47 -0.63
C GLY A 265 -2.59 28.08 0.74
N SER A 266 -1.61 28.82 1.18
CA SER A 266 -0.95 28.68 2.48
C SER A 266 -1.03 29.97 3.25
N THR A 267 -1.43 29.89 4.53
CA THR A 267 -1.35 31.03 5.44
C THR A 267 0.09 31.29 5.91
N PHE A 268 0.98 30.32 5.73
CA PHE A 268 2.38 30.42 6.10
C PHE A 268 3.25 31.01 4.97
N LEU A 269 3.05 30.57 3.73
CA LEU A 269 3.82 31.06 2.60
C LEU A 269 3.48 32.54 2.28
N PRO A 270 4.49 33.40 2.03
CA PRO A 270 4.25 34.77 1.60
C PRO A 270 3.55 34.82 0.25
N ALA A 271 2.93 35.94 -0.07
CA ALA A 271 2.08 36.12 -1.26
C ALA A 271 2.81 35.83 -2.58
N ASP A 272 4.09 36.15 -2.67
CA ASP A 272 4.95 35.95 -3.84
C ASP A 272 5.45 34.47 -3.98
N ARG A 273 5.19 33.62 -2.99
CA ARG A 273 5.57 32.20 -2.96
C ARG A 273 4.39 31.23 -2.86
N GLN A 274 3.18 31.69 -3.04
CA GLN A 274 2.00 30.81 -3.00
C GLN A 274 2.07 29.69 -4.05
N SER A 275 2.67 29.96 -5.22
CA SER A 275 2.89 28.95 -6.26
C SER A 275 3.92 27.87 -5.90
N HIS A 276 4.66 28.02 -4.81
CA HIS A 276 5.58 27.00 -4.29
C HIS A 276 4.85 25.90 -3.48
N LEU A 277 3.58 26.09 -3.10
CA LEU A 277 2.87 25.27 -2.12
C LEU A 277 2.99 23.76 -2.40
N TYR A 278 2.68 23.30 -3.61
CA TYR A 278 2.71 21.87 -3.91
C TYR A 278 4.11 21.26 -3.79
N ILE A 279 5.15 22.03 -4.08
CA ILE A 279 6.54 21.59 -3.94
C ILE A 279 6.95 21.60 -2.47
N GLU A 280 6.69 22.71 -1.76
CA GLU A 280 7.07 22.84 -0.36
C GLU A 280 6.29 21.90 0.58
N TYR A 281 5.04 21.56 0.24
CA TYR A 281 4.28 20.52 0.95
C TYR A 281 5.03 19.19 0.94
N HIS A 282 5.43 18.71 -0.24
CA HIS A 282 6.14 17.44 -0.37
C HIS A 282 7.54 17.47 0.21
N ARG A 283 8.24 18.61 0.14
CA ARG A 283 9.51 18.81 0.84
C ARG A 283 9.35 18.76 2.36
N GLY A 284 8.27 19.33 2.87
CA GLY A 284 7.92 19.25 4.29
C GLY A 284 7.64 17.83 4.74
N MET A 285 6.86 17.08 3.94
CA MET A 285 6.58 15.67 4.20
C MET A 285 7.86 14.82 4.17
N ASP A 286 8.74 15.02 3.18
CA ASP A 286 10.05 14.34 3.08
C ASP A 286 10.89 14.56 4.34
N LYS A 287 10.95 15.78 4.86
CA LYS A 287 11.66 16.10 6.11
C LYS A 287 11.08 15.34 7.30
N VAL A 288 9.75 15.30 7.43
CA VAL A 288 9.07 14.60 8.54
C VAL A 288 9.36 13.10 8.47
N LEU A 289 9.14 12.49 7.30
CA LEU A 289 9.34 11.05 7.12
C LEU A 289 10.80 10.63 7.31
N ARG A 290 11.75 11.44 6.85
CA ARG A 290 13.19 11.21 7.06
C ARG A 290 13.52 11.22 8.56
N ARG A 291 13.08 12.21 9.32
CA ARG A 291 13.27 12.29 10.77
C ARG A 291 12.69 11.07 11.49
N ILE A 292 11.51 10.61 11.07
CA ILE A 292 10.90 9.39 11.63
C ILE A 292 11.81 8.19 11.39
N ARG A 293 12.30 8.00 10.16
CA ARG A 293 13.19 6.88 9.84
C ARG A 293 14.52 6.92 10.56
N GLU A 294 15.11 8.10 10.72
CA GLU A 294 16.35 8.29 11.49
C GLU A 294 16.15 7.91 12.96
N LYS A 295 15.02 8.28 13.57
CA LYS A 295 14.75 8.01 14.98
C LYS A 295 14.22 6.59 15.24
N TYR A 296 13.40 6.07 14.33
CA TYR A 296 12.72 4.77 14.45
C TYR A 296 13.04 3.85 13.26
N PRO A 297 14.31 3.47 13.06
CA PRO A 297 14.73 2.75 11.85
C PRO A 297 14.12 1.35 11.72
N ARG A 298 13.65 0.73 12.81
CA ARG A 298 13.04 -0.61 12.79
C ARG A 298 11.50 -0.61 12.71
N LEU A 299 10.88 0.56 12.77
CA LEU A 299 9.43 0.69 12.65
C LEU A 299 8.98 0.31 11.25
N VAL A 300 8.08 -0.65 11.12
CA VAL A 300 7.46 -0.97 9.83
C VAL A 300 6.34 0.04 9.56
N MET A 301 6.35 0.63 8.36
CA MET A 301 5.35 1.62 7.96
C MET A 301 4.70 1.23 6.63
N GLN A 302 3.36 1.29 6.60
CA GLN A 302 2.57 1.13 5.38
C GLN A 302 2.06 2.48 4.91
N SER A 303 2.28 2.79 3.63
CA SER A 303 1.64 3.94 2.97
C SER A 303 0.23 3.56 2.54
N CYS A 304 -0.75 4.36 2.95
CA CYS A 304 -2.11 4.34 2.45
C CYS A 304 -2.51 5.76 2.01
N ALA A 305 -3.31 5.86 0.96
CA ALA A 305 -3.93 7.11 0.53
C ALA A 305 -5.24 6.75 -0.19
N SER A 306 -6.28 6.44 0.61
CA SER A 306 -7.49 5.78 0.13
C SER A 306 -7.14 4.55 -0.74
N GLY A 307 -6.27 3.71 -0.23
CA GLY A 307 -5.58 2.67 -0.99
C GLY A 307 -4.25 3.16 -1.59
N GLY A 308 -4.03 2.87 -2.87
CA GLY A 308 -2.77 3.11 -3.59
C GLY A 308 -2.60 4.51 -4.17
N GLY A 309 -3.35 5.52 -3.73
CA GLY A 309 -3.33 6.86 -4.32
C GLY A 309 -1.96 7.57 -4.29
N ARG A 310 -1.06 7.17 -3.38
CA ARG A 310 0.28 7.76 -3.23
C ARG A 310 1.41 6.73 -3.43
N VAL A 311 1.17 5.69 -4.22
CA VAL A 311 2.20 4.69 -4.52
C VAL A 311 3.17 5.21 -5.57
N ASN A 312 4.38 5.57 -5.14
CA ASN A 312 5.47 6.02 -6.01
C ASN A 312 6.83 5.87 -5.32
N TYR A 313 7.90 5.92 -6.10
CA TYR A 313 9.27 5.79 -5.58
C TYR A 313 9.83 7.06 -4.91
N GLY A 314 9.06 8.14 -4.85
CA GLY A 314 9.37 9.32 -4.04
C GLY A 314 9.13 9.07 -2.55
N VAL A 315 8.05 8.36 -2.19
CA VAL A 315 7.71 8.05 -0.79
C VAL A 315 8.17 6.67 -0.32
N LEU A 316 8.26 5.67 -1.20
CA LEU A 316 8.61 4.29 -0.82
C LEU A 316 9.96 4.13 -0.09
N PRO A 317 10.98 5.03 -0.19
CA PRO A 317 12.14 4.98 0.69
C PRO A 317 11.82 5.13 2.18
N TYR A 318 10.67 5.68 2.50
CA TYR A 318 10.21 5.89 3.87
C TYR A 318 9.20 4.84 4.34
N TYR A 319 8.71 3.98 3.41
CA TYR A 319 7.72 2.94 3.71
C TYR A 319 8.25 1.56 3.39
N ASP A 320 7.73 0.58 4.09
CA ASP A 320 8.07 -0.83 3.92
C ASP A 320 7.14 -1.50 2.92
N GLU A 321 5.92 -0.99 2.84
CA GLU A 321 4.85 -1.49 2.00
C GLU A 321 3.78 -0.42 1.77
N PHE A 322 2.82 -0.72 0.90
CA PHE A 322 1.67 0.13 0.64
C PHE A 322 0.37 -0.68 0.60
N TRP A 323 -0.74 -0.03 0.94
CA TRP A 323 -2.07 -0.55 0.74
C TRP A 323 -2.46 -0.41 -0.73
N THR A 324 -2.70 -1.52 -1.42
CA THR A 324 -2.87 -1.53 -2.88
C THR A 324 -4.17 -0.84 -3.32
N SER A 325 -5.25 -1.08 -2.59
CA SER A 325 -6.58 -0.51 -2.85
C SER A 325 -7.52 -0.79 -1.68
N ASP A 326 -8.39 0.17 -1.36
CA ASP A 326 -9.50 -0.04 -0.43
C ASP A 326 -10.54 -1.01 -0.97
N ASN A 327 -10.52 -1.30 -2.28
CA ASN A 327 -11.35 -2.34 -2.84
C ASN A 327 -10.69 -3.71 -2.62
N THR A 328 -11.28 -4.48 -1.72
CA THR A 328 -10.81 -5.81 -1.30
C THR A 328 -11.51 -6.97 -2.01
N ASP A 329 -12.36 -6.70 -3.01
CA ASP A 329 -12.98 -7.74 -3.84
C ASP A 329 -11.90 -8.57 -4.54
N ALA A 330 -11.81 -9.86 -4.23
CA ALA A 330 -10.73 -10.71 -4.71
C ALA A 330 -10.66 -10.78 -6.25
N LEU A 331 -11.80 -10.78 -6.95
CA LEU A 331 -11.79 -10.81 -8.41
C LEU A 331 -11.21 -9.50 -8.99
N GLN A 332 -11.60 -8.35 -8.42
CA GLN A 332 -11.06 -7.05 -8.86
C GLN A 332 -9.59 -6.89 -8.46
N ARG A 333 -9.18 -7.45 -7.31
CA ARG A 333 -7.77 -7.45 -6.88
C ARG A 333 -6.84 -8.19 -7.83
N ILE A 334 -7.29 -9.20 -8.56
CA ILE A 334 -6.47 -9.84 -9.61
C ILE A 334 -6.02 -8.80 -10.64
N TYR A 335 -6.94 -7.93 -11.09
CA TYR A 335 -6.61 -6.87 -12.06
C TYR A 335 -5.73 -5.78 -11.46
N MET A 336 -6.04 -5.32 -10.25
CA MET A 336 -5.30 -4.28 -9.55
C MET A 336 -3.87 -4.72 -9.25
N GLN A 337 -3.70 -5.91 -8.66
CA GLN A 337 -2.38 -6.46 -8.32
C GLN A 337 -1.55 -6.75 -9.57
N TRP A 338 -2.19 -7.20 -10.66
CA TRP A 338 -1.53 -7.30 -11.96
C TRP A 338 -0.97 -5.97 -12.43
N GLY A 339 -1.79 -4.91 -12.42
CA GLY A 339 -1.39 -3.56 -12.82
C GLY A 339 -0.22 -3.04 -11.99
N VAL A 340 -0.35 -3.12 -10.66
CA VAL A 340 0.66 -2.66 -9.70
C VAL A 340 1.97 -3.42 -9.85
N SER A 341 1.92 -4.73 -10.10
CA SER A 341 3.08 -5.60 -10.27
C SER A 341 3.96 -5.26 -11.48
N ASN A 342 3.54 -4.33 -12.36
CA ASN A 342 4.42 -3.84 -13.42
C ASN A 342 5.64 -3.10 -12.85
N PHE A 343 5.47 -2.39 -11.73
CA PHE A 343 6.52 -1.55 -11.16
C PHE A 343 6.88 -1.89 -9.72
N TYR A 344 6.00 -2.56 -8.95
CA TYR A 344 6.20 -2.78 -7.52
C TYR A 344 6.28 -4.26 -7.17
N PRO A 345 7.28 -4.67 -6.35
CA PRO A 345 7.46 -6.05 -5.92
C PRO A 345 6.39 -6.48 -4.90
N ALA A 346 6.10 -7.77 -4.84
CA ALA A 346 5.09 -8.35 -3.95
C ALA A 346 5.34 -8.06 -2.46
N VAL A 347 6.60 -7.94 -2.03
CA VAL A 347 6.96 -7.59 -0.63
C VAL A 347 6.37 -6.25 -0.19
N ALA A 348 6.18 -5.32 -1.14
CA ALA A 348 5.61 -4.00 -0.87
C ALA A 348 4.09 -3.95 -1.07
N MET A 349 3.48 -4.94 -1.71
CA MET A 349 2.09 -4.92 -2.13
C MET A 349 1.20 -5.67 -1.12
N ALA A 350 0.57 -4.93 -0.20
CA ALA A 350 -0.36 -5.50 0.76
C ALA A 350 -1.65 -6.02 0.09
N SER A 351 -2.03 -7.25 0.41
CA SER A 351 -3.19 -7.93 -0.14
C SER A 351 -3.92 -8.72 0.93
N HIS A 352 -5.20 -8.38 1.16
CA HIS A 352 -5.95 -8.91 2.29
C HIS A 352 -7.11 -9.80 1.85
N VAL A 353 -7.36 -10.84 2.65
CA VAL A 353 -8.57 -11.66 2.61
C VAL A 353 -9.68 -10.90 3.29
N SER A 354 -10.71 -10.50 2.54
CA SER A 354 -11.89 -9.81 3.06
C SER A 354 -13.05 -10.76 3.36
N ALA A 355 -14.12 -10.22 3.94
CA ALA A 355 -15.38 -10.94 4.13
C ALA A 355 -16.07 -11.30 2.80
N SER A 356 -17.00 -12.27 2.85
CA SER A 356 -17.90 -12.58 1.76
C SER A 356 -19.33 -12.66 2.32
N PRO A 357 -20.30 -11.90 1.77
CA PRO A 357 -20.17 -10.97 0.63
C PRO A 357 -19.16 -9.84 0.89
N ASN A 358 -18.48 -9.41 -0.18
CA ASN A 358 -17.56 -8.26 -0.08
C ASN A 358 -18.36 -6.97 0.21
N HIS A 359 -17.90 -6.13 1.12
CA HIS A 359 -18.64 -4.95 1.57
C HIS A 359 -18.80 -3.85 0.51
N GLN A 360 -17.89 -3.76 -0.48
CA GLN A 360 -17.95 -2.75 -1.54
C GLN A 360 -18.78 -3.23 -2.74
N THR A 361 -18.57 -4.49 -3.17
CA THR A 361 -19.16 -5.00 -4.42
C THR A 361 -20.38 -5.89 -4.19
N GLY A 362 -20.63 -6.33 -2.96
CA GLY A 362 -21.67 -7.32 -2.65
C GLY A 362 -21.39 -8.72 -3.20
N ARG A 363 -20.22 -8.96 -3.79
CA ARG A 363 -19.87 -10.22 -4.44
C ARG A 363 -19.59 -11.31 -3.42
N ASN A 364 -20.17 -12.50 -3.67
CA ASN A 364 -19.81 -13.70 -2.96
C ASN A 364 -18.61 -14.38 -3.66
N VAL A 365 -17.52 -14.57 -2.93
CA VAL A 365 -16.28 -15.18 -3.44
C VAL A 365 -15.87 -16.32 -2.52
N PRO A 366 -15.60 -17.53 -3.06
CA PRO A 366 -15.12 -18.66 -2.27
C PRO A 366 -13.87 -18.31 -1.45
N LEU A 367 -13.75 -18.87 -0.25
CA LEU A 367 -12.63 -18.59 0.65
C LEU A 367 -11.27 -18.94 0.01
N LYS A 368 -11.21 -20.07 -0.72
CA LYS A 368 -10.01 -20.44 -1.48
C LYS A 368 -9.55 -19.32 -2.42
N LEU A 369 -10.43 -18.79 -3.26
CA LEU A 369 -10.04 -17.75 -4.22
C LEU A 369 -9.60 -16.46 -3.50
N ARG A 370 -10.25 -16.08 -2.38
CA ARG A 370 -9.84 -14.93 -1.57
C ARG A 370 -8.42 -15.08 -1.03
N PHE A 371 -8.09 -16.28 -0.50
CA PHE A 371 -6.73 -16.59 -0.05
C PHE A 371 -5.73 -16.65 -1.20
N ASP A 372 -6.03 -17.38 -2.27
CA ASP A 372 -5.10 -17.53 -3.40
C ASP A 372 -4.73 -16.17 -4.02
N VAL A 373 -5.68 -15.24 -4.11
CA VAL A 373 -5.41 -13.87 -4.58
C VAL A 373 -4.57 -13.08 -3.58
N ALA A 374 -4.91 -13.13 -2.30
CA ALA A 374 -4.16 -12.43 -1.26
C ALA A 374 -2.73 -12.97 -1.10
N MET A 375 -2.52 -14.28 -1.26
CA MET A 375 -1.22 -14.94 -1.20
C MET A 375 -0.28 -14.57 -2.36
N SER A 376 -0.79 -13.96 -3.45
CA SER A 376 0.07 -13.47 -4.54
C SER A 376 0.73 -12.11 -4.26
N GLY A 377 0.51 -11.54 -3.10
CA GLY A 377 1.15 -10.36 -2.53
C GLY A 377 1.60 -10.62 -1.10
N ARG A 378 1.69 -9.56 -0.30
CA ARG A 378 1.90 -9.66 1.14
C ARG A 378 0.55 -9.99 1.80
N LEU A 379 0.39 -11.24 2.23
CA LEU A 379 -0.86 -11.76 2.80
C LEU A 379 -1.23 -11.01 4.09
N GLY A 380 -2.47 -10.58 4.16
CA GLY A 380 -3.15 -10.15 5.36
C GLY A 380 -4.62 -10.57 5.35
N LEU A 381 -5.32 -10.25 6.42
CA LEU A 381 -6.75 -10.42 6.57
C LEU A 381 -7.37 -9.05 6.94
N GLU A 382 -8.58 -8.82 6.48
CA GLU A 382 -9.37 -7.63 6.79
C GLU A 382 -10.85 -8.03 6.90
N LEU A 383 -11.17 -8.69 8.01
CA LEU A 383 -12.48 -9.24 8.30
C LEU A 383 -12.63 -9.45 9.81
N GLN A 384 -13.83 -9.85 10.26
CA GLN A 384 -14.07 -10.23 11.64
C GLN A 384 -13.92 -11.75 11.82
N PRO A 385 -12.79 -12.26 12.38
CA PRO A 385 -12.54 -13.70 12.44
C PRO A 385 -13.57 -14.48 13.27
N SER A 386 -14.21 -13.85 14.26
CA SER A 386 -15.26 -14.48 15.06
C SER A 386 -16.51 -14.85 14.25
N LYS A 387 -16.70 -14.26 13.06
CA LYS A 387 -17.79 -14.59 12.13
C LYS A 387 -17.48 -15.78 11.22
N MET A 388 -16.23 -16.23 11.19
CA MET A 388 -15.84 -17.40 10.41
C MET A 388 -16.38 -18.69 11.06
N THR A 389 -16.88 -19.59 10.23
CA THR A 389 -17.23 -20.94 10.66
C THR A 389 -16.00 -21.74 11.08
N GLY A 390 -16.19 -22.83 11.83
CA GLY A 390 -15.07 -23.71 12.21
C GLY A 390 -14.28 -24.27 11.01
N LYS A 391 -14.97 -24.62 9.91
CA LYS A 391 -14.34 -25.09 8.66
C LYS A 391 -13.53 -23.99 7.98
N GLU A 392 -14.04 -22.75 7.97
CA GLU A 392 -13.31 -21.61 7.41
C GLU A 392 -12.08 -21.26 8.24
N LYS A 393 -12.16 -21.32 9.58
CA LYS A 393 -10.99 -21.14 10.46
C LYS A 393 -9.95 -22.22 10.24
N GLU A 394 -10.35 -23.48 10.09
CA GLU A 394 -9.45 -24.58 9.77
C GLU A 394 -8.75 -24.40 8.42
N PHE A 395 -9.50 -24.01 7.38
CA PHE A 395 -8.94 -23.67 6.07
C PHE A 395 -7.94 -22.52 6.18
N ALA A 396 -8.30 -21.44 6.88
CA ALA A 396 -7.45 -20.25 7.05
C ALA A 396 -6.12 -20.60 7.76
N ARG A 397 -6.14 -21.44 8.82
CA ARG A 397 -4.91 -21.89 9.50
C ARG A 397 -3.97 -22.63 8.53
N ARG A 398 -4.50 -23.53 7.71
CA ARG A 398 -3.69 -24.23 6.71
C ARG A 398 -3.13 -23.27 5.66
N ALA A 399 -3.97 -22.40 5.10
CA ALA A 399 -3.55 -21.43 4.09
C ALA A 399 -2.50 -20.46 4.61
N ILE A 400 -2.60 -19.99 5.86
CA ILE A 400 -1.59 -19.14 6.49
C ILE A 400 -0.29 -19.91 6.72
N ALA A 401 -0.36 -21.18 7.14
CA ALA A 401 0.83 -22.01 7.29
C ALA A 401 1.53 -22.23 5.93
N ASP A 402 0.77 -22.62 4.90
CA ASP A 402 1.27 -22.76 3.53
C ASP A 402 1.89 -21.44 3.01
N TYR A 403 1.24 -20.31 3.26
CA TYR A 403 1.80 -19.01 2.87
C TYR A 403 3.15 -18.72 3.55
N LYS A 404 3.30 -19.03 4.82
CA LYS A 404 4.57 -18.82 5.53
C LYS A 404 5.73 -19.61 4.90
N GLU A 405 5.45 -20.78 4.32
CA GLU A 405 6.44 -21.58 3.59
C GLU A 405 6.78 -21.00 2.22
N ILE A 406 5.76 -20.51 1.48
CA ILE A 406 5.96 -19.94 0.14
C ILE A 406 6.29 -18.44 0.15
N ARG A 407 6.06 -17.74 1.26
CA ARG A 407 6.27 -16.30 1.45
C ARG A 407 7.64 -15.80 0.97
N PRO A 408 8.77 -16.49 1.24
CA PRO A 408 10.07 -16.05 0.75
C PRO A 408 10.15 -15.99 -0.78
N ILE A 409 9.47 -16.93 -1.46
CA ILE A 409 9.45 -16.97 -2.94
C ILE A 409 8.53 -15.88 -3.48
N VAL A 410 7.34 -15.69 -2.90
CA VAL A 410 6.39 -14.67 -3.36
C VAL A 410 6.97 -13.27 -3.13
N GLN A 411 7.49 -12.99 -1.94
CA GLN A 411 7.92 -11.65 -1.56
C GLN A 411 9.29 -11.27 -2.15
N GLN A 412 10.19 -12.23 -2.37
CA GLN A 412 11.57 -11.96 -2.80
C GLN A 412 11.93 -12.54 -4.17
N GLY A 413 11.09 -13.41 -4.72
CA GLY A 413 11.31 -14.05 -6.02
C GLY A 413 11.12 -13.12 -7.22
N ASP A 414 11.52 -13.61 -8.37
CA ASP A 414 11.34 -12.96 -9.66
C ASP A 414 9.94 -13.23 -10.22
N LEU A 415 9.24 -12.17 -10.61
CA LEU A 415 7.90 -12.26 -11.15
C LEU A 415 7.91 -12.49 -12.67
N TYR A 416 7.14 -13.49 -13.09
CA TYR A 416 6.78 -13.78 -14.48
C TYR A 416 5.26 -13.69 -14.63
N ARG A 417 4.75 -12.71 -15.38
CA ARG A 417 3.34 -12.62 -15.73
C ARG A 417 3.11 -13.46 -16.99
N LEU A 418 2.21 -14.44 -16.93
CA LEU A 418 2.06 -15.47 -17.95
C LEU A 418 0.83 -15.29 -18.82
N ILE A 419 -0.34 -15.06 -18.21
CA ILE A 419 -1.59 -14.79 -18.91
C ILE A 419 -2.22 -13.55 -18.27
N SER A 420 -2.41 -12.51 -19.06
CA SER A 420 -2.99 -11.26 -18.61
C SER A 420 -4.49 -11.40 -18.36
N PRO A 421 -5.04 -10.87 -17.25
CA PRO A 421 -6.48 -10.80 -17.04
C PRO A 421 -7.21 -9.97 -18.11
N TYR A 422 -6.47 -9.14 -18.87
CA TYR A 422 -7.00 -8.31 -19.95
C TYR A 422 -7.02 -9.01 -21.31
N ASP A 423 -6.45 -10.21 -21.44
CA ASP A 423 -6.35 -10.94 -22.72
C ASP A 423 -7.65 -11.66 -23.13
N LYS A 424 -8.73 -11.53 -22.36
CA LYS A 424 -10.05 -12.11 -22.62
C LYS A 424 -10.04 -13.62 -22.83
N THR A 425 -9.08 -14.32 -22.23
CA THR A 425 -9.00 -15.79 -22.25
C THR A 425 -9.88 -16.45 -21.18
N GLY A 426 -10.47 -15.66 -20.27
CA GLY A 426 -11.15 -16.14 -19.08
C GLY A 426 -10.20 -16.58 -17.96
N TYR A 427 -8.91 -16.36 -18.11
CA TYR A 427 -7.89 -16.73 -17.12
C TYR A 427 -6.89 -15.61 -16.87
N ALA A 428 -6.27 -15.63 -15.68
CA ALA A 428 -5.05 -14.89 -15.38
C ALA A 428 -4.04 -15.83 -14.75
N SER A 429 -2.75 -15.59 -15.04
CA SER A 429 -1.69 -16.45 -14.48
C SER A 429 -0.39 -15.68 -14.30
N LEU A 430 0.24 -15.87 -13.15
CA LEU A 430 1.54 -15.29 -12.80
C LEU A 430 2.34 -16.29 -11.95
N MET A 431 3.66 -16.11 -11.93
CA MET A 431 4.57 -17.03 -11.26
C MET A 431 5.72 -16.26 -10.61
N TYR A 432 6.03 -16.61 -9.37
CA TYR A 432 7.24 -16.15 -8.68
C TYR A 432 8.27 -17.29 -8.66
N VAL A 433 9.50 -17.00 -9.03
CA VAL A 433 10.59 -17.96 -9.09
C VAL A 433 11.68 -17.53 -8.12
N ALA A 434 12.12 -18.47 -7.26
CA ALA A 434 13.26 -18.23 -6.36
C ALA A 434 14.54 -17.91 -7.16
N PRO A 435 15.47 -17.10 -6.62
CA PRO A 435 16.72 -16.75 -7.31
C PRO A 435 17.53 -18.00 -7.78
N GLU A 436 17.54 -19.06 -6.99
CA GLU A 436 18.23 -20.35 -7.24
C GLU A 436 17.52 -21.20 -8.30
N LYS A 437 16.33 -20.79 -8.74
CA LYS A 437 15.48 -21.53 -9.69
C LYS A 437 15.25 -22.99 -9.29
N ASP A 438 15.16 -23.26 -8.00
CA ASP A 438 14.88 -24.59 -7.42
C ASP A 438 13.42 -24.73 -6.99
N ARG A 439 12.76 -23.60 -6.71
CA ARG A 439 11.37 -23.52 -6.29
C ARG A 439 10.67 -22.34 -6.96
N ALA A 440 9.35 -22.48 -7.13
CA ALA A 440 8.50 -21.43 -7.66
C ALA A 440 7.10 -21.55 -7.06
N VAL A 441 6.36 -20.44 -7.09
CA VAL A 441 4.93 -20.38 -6.74
C VAL A 441 4.17 -19.88 -7.95
N TRP A 442 3.21 -20.66 -8.38
CA TRP A 442 2.45 -20.40 -9.60
C TRP A 442 0.98 -20.19 -9.27
N PHE A 443 0.44 -19.05 -9.65
CA PHE A 443 -0.95 -18.67 -9.49
C PHE A 443 -1.68 -18.76 -10.82
N VAL A 444 -2.83 -19.45 -10.82
CA VAL A 444 -3.73 -19.56 -11.97
C VAL A 444 -5.14 -19.27 -11.50
N TYR A 445 -5.74 -18.22 -12.06
CA TYR A 445 -7.10 -17.79 -11.74
C TYR A 445 -8.02 -18.01 -12.92
N LYS A 446 -9.15 -18.69 -12.70
CA LYS A 446 -10.25 -18.74 -13.67
C LYS A 446 -11.19 -17.57 -13.38
N LEU A 447 -11.23 -16.60 -14.29
CA LEU A 447 -11.99 -15.35 -14.14
C LEU A 447 -13.42 -15.50 -14.66
N GLU A 448 -13.57 -16.18 -15.79
CA GLU A 448 -14.83 -16.38 -16.49
C GLU A 448 -14.91 -17.80 -17.05
N HIS A 449 -16.13 -18.26 -17.25
CA HIS A 449 -16.39 -19.53 -17.92
C HIS A 449 -17.06 -19.25 -19.26
N PHE A 450 -16.36 -19.59 -20.34
CA PHE A 450 -16.91 -19.52 -21.68
C PHE A 450 -17.34 -20.91 -22.15
N LEU A 451 -18.59 -20.99 -22.62
CA LEU A 451 -19.11 -22.23 -23.17
C LEU A 451 -18.33 -22.63 -24.43
N ASN A 452 -17.92 -23.89 -24.52
CA ASN A 452 -17.17 -24.46 -25.64
C ASN A 452 -15.80 -23.79 -25.94
N MET A 453 -15.24 -23.04 -24.99
CA MET A 453 -13.89 -22.49 -25.12
C MET A 453 -12.91 -23.37 -24.38
N PRO A 454 -11.89 -23.92 -25.05
CA PRO A 454 -10.86 -24.72 -24.36
C PRO A 454 -10.03 -23.85 -23.45
N SER A 455 -9.53 -24.42 -22.36
CA SER A 455 -8.56 -23.73 -21.51
C SER A 455 -7.28 -23.40 -22.30
N PRO A 456 -6.68 -22.24 -22.08
CA PRO A 456 -5.41 -21.91 -22.73
C PRO A 456 -4.31 -22.85 -22.26
N ALA A 457 -3.28 -23.04 -23.09
CA ALA A 457 -2.09 -23.74 -22.66
C ALA A 457 -1.31 -22.89 -21.65
N PHE A 458 -1.16 -23.40 -20.42
CA PHE A 458 -0.37 -22.76 -19.40
C PHE A 458 1.11 -23.10 -19.56
N ARG A 459 1.94 -22.09 -19.77
CA ARG A 459 3.39 -22.27 -19.92
C ARG A 459 4.10 -21.59 -18.76
N MET A 460 4.93 -22.33 -18.05
CA MET A 460 5.78 -21.80 -17.00
C MET A 460 6.95 -21.01 -17.61
N ALA A 461 7.48 -20.05 -16.86
CA ALA A 461 8.65 -19.27 -17.26
C ALA A 461 9.62 -19.10 -16.08
N GLY A 462 10.88 -18.81 -16.39
CA GLY A 462 11.90 -18.51 -15.39
C GLY A 462 12.52 -19.72 -14.69
N LEU A 463 12.00 -20.92 -14.89
CA LEU A 463 12.54 -22.16 -14.35
C LEU A 463 13.84 -22.56 -15.04
N ASP A 464 14.64 -23.39 -14.38
CA ASP A 464 15.84 -23.98 -14.94
C ASP A 464 15.47 -25.19 -15.85
N PRO A 465 15.74 -25.14 -17.16
CA PRO A 465 15.39 -26.23 -18.07
C PRO A 465 16.13 -27.55 -17.79
N GLY A 466 17.21 -27.51 -17.03
CA GLY A 466 17.97 -28.69 -16.60
C GLY A 466 17.42 -29.40 -15.39
N LYS A 467 16.40 -28.82 -14.72
CA LYS A 467 15.82 -29.36 -13.49
C LYS A 467 14.46 -30.00 -13.74
N ARG A 468 14.11 -30.97 -12.90
CA ARG A 468 12.75 -31.52 -12.81
C ARG A 468 12.04 -30.93 -11.61
N TYR A 469 10.76 -30.58 -11.79
CA TYR A 469 9.94 -29.93 -10.76
C TYR A 469 8.72 -30.78 -10.46
N ARG A 470 8.40 -30.93 -9.17
CA ARG A 470 7.13 -31.47 -8.71
C ARG A 470 6.13 -30.35 -8.54
N ILE A 471 4.93 -30.48 -9.09
CA ILE A 471 3.84 -29.56 -8.90
C ILE A 471 2.92 -30.10 -7.81
N THR A 472 2.57 -29.22 -6.85
CA THR A 472 1.62 -29.52 -5.78
C THR A 472 0.64 -28.37 -5.66
N GLU A 473 -0.65 -28.63 -5.73
CA GLU A 473 -1.68 -27.61 -5.52
C GLU A 473 -1.85 -27.34 -4.03
N LEU A 474 -1.89 -26.07 -3.64
CA LEU A 474 -2.17 -25.59 -2.28
C LEU A 474 -3.65 -25.23 -2.11
N ASN A 475 -4.11 -25.07 -0.87
CA ASN A 475 -5.48 -24.65 -0.53
C ASN A 475 -6.56 -25.57 -1.11
N VAL A 476 -6.30 -26.88 -1.15
CA VAL A 476 -7.27 -27.89 -1.58
C VAL A 476 -7.91 -28.61 -0.38
N ASP A 477 -9.14 -29.06 -0.56
CA ASP A 477 -9.80 -29.94 0.40
C ASP A 477 -9.26 -31.35 0.22
N GLY A 478 -8.55 -31.86 1.24
CA GLY A 478 -7.90 -33.16 1.21
C GLY A 478 -6.37 -33.08 1.04
N LYS A 479 -5.71 -34.24 0.87
CA LYS A 479 -4.26 -34.25 0.61
C LYS A 479 -4.00 -33.81 -0.83
N PRO A 480 -3.04 -32.90 -1.06
CA PRO A 480 -2.64 -32.54 -2.41
C PRO A 480 -2.24 -33.76 -3.19
N VAL A 481 -2.82 -33.96 -4.37
CA VAL A 481 -2.40 -35.02 -5.29
C VAL A 481 -1.27 -34.46 -6.15
N PRO A 482 -0.03 -34.93 -6.06
CA PRO A 482 1.03 -34.58 -6.97
C PRO A 482 0.60 -34.92 -8.40
N GLN A 483 0.73 -33.97 -9.31
CA GLN A 483 0.60 -34.22 -10.73
C GLN A 483 2.00 -34.45 -11.30
N ASP A 484 2.23 -35.63 -11.83
CA ASP A 484 3.49 -36.01 -12.49
C ASP A 484 3.67 -35.34 -13.83
#